data_f0880927325aa8d123d35d7742987589
#
_entry.id   f0880927325aa8d123d35d7742987589
#
_cell.length_a   1.000
_cell.length_b   1.000
_cell.length_c   1.000
_cell.angle_alpha   90.00
_cell.angle_beta   90.00
_cell.angle_gamma   90.00
#
_symmetry.space_group_name_H-M   'P 1'
#
loop_
_entity.id
_entity.type
_entity.pdbx_description
1 polymer ?
#
loop_
_entity_poly.entity_id
_entity_poly.type
_entity_poly.pdbx_seq_one_letter_code
_entity_poly.pdbx_strand_id
1 'polypeptide(L)'
;MRETGMAKKYHIYGLGNALVDFEIETSIEDLAQLNVEKGVMTLIEASRQDELFQAFQGKQLAKSCGGSAANTIIGAQSLGSPCFYSCKVASDETGIFYRDDLISQGVDSNLSDEVLAAGQTGKCLVLITDDADRTMNT
;
A
#
# COMPACT_ATOMS: atom_id res chain seq x y z
N MET A 1 -9.71 -3.37 46.31
CA MET A 1 -8.82 -4.09 45.38
C MET A 1 -8.67 -3.22 44.15
N ARG A 2 -7.50 -2.65 43.87
CA ARG A 2 -7.23 -1.98 42.59
C ARG A 2 -6.85 -3.08 41.61
N GLU A 3 -7.66 -3.29 40.59
CA GLU A 3 -7.25 -4.08 39.45
C GLU A 3 -5.98 -3.47 38.90
N THR A 4 -4.87 -4.19 38.98
CA THR A 4 -3.67 -3.88 38.21
C THR A 4 -3.96 -4.27 36.78
N GLY A 5 -4.67 -3.39 36.07
CA GLY A 5 -4.85 -3.53 34.65
C GLY A 5 -3.47 -3.61 33.97
N MET A 6 -3.17 -4.71 33.29
CA MET A 6 -1.98 -4.80 32.47
C MET A 6 -2.01 -3.64 31.48
N ALA A 7 -0.94 -2.84 31.46
CA ALA A 7 -0.83 -1.75 30.48
C ALA A 7 -0.97 -2.33 29.07
N LYS A 8 -1.91 -1.84 28.31
CA LYS A 8 -2.11 -2.28 26.92
C LYS A 8 -0.89 -1.86 26.09
N LYS A 9 -0.29 -2.82 25.40
CA LYS A 9 0.88 -2.55 24.53
C LYS A 9 0.49 -1.65 23.35
N TYR A 10 -0.71 -1.86 22.79
CA TYR A 10 -1.22 -1.09 21.66
C TYR A 10 -2.50 -0.37 22.02
N HIS A 11 -2.66 0.85 21.51
CA HIS A 11 -3.90 1.61 21.60
C HIS A 11 -4.86 1.23 20.47
N ILE A 12 -4.32 0.95 19.29
CA ILE A 12 -5.09 0.63 18.10
C ILE A 12 -4.57 -0.65 17.46
N TYR A 13 -5.50 -1.53 17.10
CA TYR A 13 -5.25 -2.72 16.31
C TYR A 13 -6.00 -2.60 14.98
N GLY A 14 -5.28 -2.57 13.88
CA GLY A 14 -5.83 -2.53 12.53
C GLY A 14 -5.76 -3.89 11.83
N LEU A 15 -6.75 -4.16 11.01
CA LEU A 15 -6.78 -5.31 10.10
C LEU A 15 -7.21 -4.82 8.71
N GLY A 16 -6.46 -5.18 7.69
CA GLY A 16 -6.81 -4.77 6.33
C GLY A 16 -5.95 -5.41 5.25
N ASN A 17 -6.27 -5.07 4.00
CA ASN A 17 -5.51 -5.51 2.85
C ASN A 17 -4.24 -4.68 2.72
N ALA A 18 -3.13 -5.37 2.41
CA ALA A 18 -1.86 -4.74 2.09
C ALA A 18 -1.80 -4.46 0.58
N LEU A 19 -1.55 -3.21 0.24
CA LEU A 19 -1.31 -2.76 -1.13
C LEU A 19 -0.06 -1.89 -1.14
N VAL A 20 0.78 -2.02 -2.14
CA VAL A 20 1.86 -1.05 -2.38
C VAL A 20 1.40 -0.09 -3.46
N ASP A 21 1.40 1.19 -3.13
CA ASP A 21 1.10 2.26 -4.06
C ASP A 21 2.36 2.63 -4.84
N PHE A 22 2.25 2.63 -6.19
CA PHE A 22 3.28 3.05 -7.13
C PHE A 22 2.80 4.34 -7.79
N GLU A 23 3.37 5.45 -7.39
CA GLU A 23 3.03 6.77 -7.93
C GLU A 23 3.82 7.03 -9.21
N ILE A 24 3.12 7.43 -10.27
CA ILE A 24 3.68 7.64 -11.60
C ILE A 24 3.09 8.93 -12.18
N GLU A 25 3.93 9.86 -12.57
CA GLU A 25 3.50 11.01 -13.38
C GLU A 25 3.19 10.58 -14.81
N THR A 26 2.06 11.05 -15.33
CA THR A 26 1.61 10.70 -16.68
C THR A 26 0.81 11.85 -17.30
N SER A 27 0.62 11.81 -18.62
CA SER A 27 -0.23 12.76 -19.32
C SER A 27 -1.64 12.20 -19.55
N ILE A 28 -2.58 13.09 -19.86
CA ILE A 28 -3.94 12.69 -20.27
C ILE A 28 -3.89 11.87 -21.57
N GLU A 29 -2.95 12.19 -22.45
CA GLU A 29 -2.72 11.50 -23.70
C GLU A 29 -2.24 10.06 -23.48
N ASP A 30 -1.31 9.85 -22.54
CA ASP A 30 -0.84 8.51 -22.14
C ASP A 30 -1.99 7.66 -21.59
N LEU A 31 -2.85 8.24 -20.74
CA LEU A 31 -4.03 7.54 -20.20
C LEU A 31 -4.98 7.12 -21.34
N ALA A 32 -5.23 8.02 -22.29
CA ALA A 32 -6.09 7.74 -23.43
C ALA A 32 -5.53 6.64 -24.35
N GLN A 33 -4.22 6.66 -24.63
CA GLN A 33 -3.55 5.63 -25.44
C GLN A 33 -3.60 4.25 -24.77
N LEU A 34 -3.54 4.22 -23.45
CA LEU A 34 -3.60 2.99 -22.67
C LEU A 34 -5.03 2.58 -22.31
N ASN A 35 -6.05 3.29 -22.79
CA ASN A 35 -7.46 3.07 -22.44
C ASN A 35 -7.70 3.02 -20.92
N VAL A 36 -7.09 3.95 -20.19
CA VAL A 36 -7.28 4.14 -18.75
C VAL A 36 -8.22 5.32 -18.52
N GLU A 37 -9.33 5.07 -17.85
CA GLU A 37 -10.30 6.12 -17.50
C GLU A 37 -9.75 7.00 -16.38
N LYS A 38 -9.62 8.30 -16.65
CA LYS A 38 -9.06 9.29 -15.73
C LYS A 38 -9.94 9.51 -14.50
N GLY A 39 -9.32 9.68 -13.35
CA GLY A 39 -9.98 10.13 -12.12
C GLY A 39 -10.78 9.05 -11.38
N VAL A 40 -10.68 7.79 -11.80
CA VAL A 40 -11.40 6.68 -11.17
C VAL A 40 -10.45 5.64 -10.59
N MET A 41 -10.98 4.82 -9.68
CA MET A 41 -10.31 3.61 -9.22
C MET A 41 -10.90 2.40 -9.93
N THR A 42 -10.06 1.66 -10.64
CA THR A 42 -10.46 0.48 -11.41
C THR A 42 -9.76 -0.76 -10.87
N LEU A 43 -10.55 -1.80 -10.60
CA LEU A 43 -10.01 -3.13 -10.35
C LEU A 43 -9.63 -3.76 -11.67
N ILE A 44 -8.39 -4.22 -11.78
CA ILE A 44 -7.86 -4.82 -12.99
C ILE A 44 -7.25 -6.20 -12.74
N GLU A 45 -7.24 -7.02 -13.77
CA GLU A 45 -6.57 -8.33 -13.73
C GLU A 45 -5.04 -8.16 -13.72
N ALA A 46 -4.33 -9.15 -13.15
CA ALA A 46 -2.88 -9.14 -13.03
C ALA A 46 -2.17 -8.91 -14.36
N SER A 47 -2.65 -9.50 -15.45
CA SER A 47 -2.08 -9.31 -16.80
C SER A 47 -2.19 -7.86 -17.28
N ARG A 48 -3.30 -7.19 -16.98
CA ARG A 48 -3.50 -5.78 -17.33
C ARG A 48 -2.61 -4.89 -16.46
N GLN A 49 -2.45 -5.25 -15.21
CA GLN A 49 -1.56 -4.54 -14.29
C GLN A 49 -0.10 -4.60 -14.80
N ASP A 50 0.37 -5.78 -15.19
CA ASP A 50 1.72 -5.98 -15.75
C ASP A 50 1.92 -5.16 -17.03
N GLU A 51 0.92 -5.10 -17.92
CA GLU A 51 0.94 -4.28 -19.14
C GLU A 51 1.14 -2.79 -18.81
N LEU A 52 0.37 -2.27 -17.83
CA LEU A 52 0.49 -0.87 -17.41
C LEU A 52 1.85 -0.60 -16.76
N PHE A 53 2.36 -1.50 -15.92
CA PHE A 53 3.70 -1.37 -15.34
C PHE A 53 4.79 -1.32 -16.40
N GLN A 54 4.68 -2.12 -17.47
CA GLN A 54 5.62 -2.10 -18.59
C GLN A 54 5.54 -0.77 -19.37
N ALA A 55 4.33 -0.26 -19.61
CA ALA A 55 4.13 1.00 -20.33
C ALA A 55 4.76 2.19 -19.58
N PHE A 56 4.78 2.15 -18.25
CA PHE A 56 5.34 3.19 -17.40
C PHE A 56 6.73 2.87 -16.84
N GLN A 57 7.43 1.90 -17.43
CA GLN A 57 8.76 1.54 -16.97
C GLN A 57 9.72 2.73 -16.94
N GLY A 58 10.35 2.97 -15.79
CA GLY A 58 11.27 4.09 -15.60
C GLY A 58 10.64 5.43 -15.24
N LYS A 59 9.30 5.51 -15.15
CA LYS A 59 8.56 6.74 -14.78
C LYS A 59 8.09 6.76 -13.31
N GLN A 60 8.43 5.75 -12.49
CA GLN A 60 8.00 5.69 -11.09
C GLN A 60 8.59 6.84 -10.28
N LEU A 61 7.73 7.60 -9.59
CA LEU A 61 8.12 8.69 -8.68
C LEU A 61 8.32 8.23 -7.24
N ALA A 62 7.34 7.51 -6.72
CA ALA A 62 7.32 7.06 -5.34
C ALA A 62 6.74 5.66 -5.21
N LYS A 63 7.07 5.04 -4.08
CA LYS A 63 6.54 3.74 -3.66
C LYS A 63 6.31 3.81 -2.15
N SER A 64 5.12 3.44 -1.71
CA SER A 64 4.74 3.49 -0.29
C SER A 64 3.75 2.41 0.07
N CYS A 65 3.65 2.11 1.38
CA CYS A 65 2.55 1.31 1.89
C CYS A 65 1.23 2.01 1.58
N GLY A 66 0.31 1.28 0.94
CA GLY A 66 -1.06 1.71 0.67
C GLY A 66 -2.10 0.84 1.38
N GLY A 67 -3.35 1.16 1.08
CA GLY A 67 -4.51 0.58 1.73
C GLY A 67 -5.06 1.48 2.85
N SER A 68 -6.37 1.73 2.84
CA SER A 68 -7.02 2.70 3.75
C SER A 68 -6.81 2.39 5.24
N ALA A 69 -6.82 1.10 5.61
CA ALA A 69 -6.54 0.69 6.98
C ALA A 69 -5.06 0.94 7.36
N ALA A 70 -4.11 0.60 6.49
CA ALA A 70 -2.70 0.87 6.73
C ALA A 70 -2.43 2.37 6.88
N ASN A 71 -2.95 3.20 6.00
CA ASN A 71 -2.80 4.66 6.07
C ASN A 71 -3.35 5.23 7.38
N THR A 72 -4.48 4.69 7.87
CA THR A 72 -5.06 5.07 9.16
C THR A 72 -4.14 4.69 10.33
N ILE A 73 -3.60 3.48 10.31
CA ILE A 73 -2.70 2.98 11.36
C ILE A 73 -1.38 3.75 11.37
N ILE A 74 -0.78 3.98 10.20
CA ILE A 74 0.45 4.77 10.05
C ILE A 74 0.22 6.21 10.55
N GLY A 75 -0.91 6.82 10.18
CA GLY A 75 -1.28 8.15 10.66
C GLY A 75 -1.45 8.22 12.17
N ALA A 76 -2.12 7.24 12.79
CA ALA A 76 -2.27 7.17 14.23
C ALA A 76 -0.92 6.95 14.95
N GLN A 77 -0.06 6.09 14.40
CA GLN A 77 1.29 5.85 14.91
C GLN A 77 2.12 7.13 14.87
N SER A 78 2.09 7.89 13.78
CA SER A 78 2.83 9.15 13.64
C SER A 78 2.36 10.23 14.63
N LEU A 79 1.12 10.14 15.10
CA LEU A 79 0.54 11.00 16.14
C LEU A 79 0.85 10.48 17.57
N GLY A 80 1.69 9.46 17.72
CA GLY A 80 2.16 8.95 19.02
C GLY A 80 1.28 7.88 19.65
N SER A 81 0.32 7.29 18.93
CA SER A 81 -0.46 6.15 19.40
C SER A 81 0.20 4.83 19.01
N PRO A 82 0.69 4.01 19.96
CA PRO A 82 1.23 2.69 19.65
C PRO A 82 0.20 1.83 18.92
N CYS A 83 0.53 1.39 17.72
CA CYS A 83 -0.38 0.65 16.83
C CYS A 83 0.18 -0.73 16.46
N PHE A 84 -0.75 -1.65 16.16
CA PHE A 84 -0.45 -2.92 15.53
C PHE A 84 -1.30 -3.08 14.27
N TYR A 85 -0.68 -3.50 13.18
CA TYR A 85 -1.38 -3.75 11.92
C TYR A 85 -1.25 -5.20 11.49
N SER A 86 -2.39 -5.86 11.31
CA SER A 86 -2.47 -7.23 10.80
C SER A 86 -2.89 -7.23 9.34
N CYS A 87 -2.05 -7.80 8.49
CA CYS A 87 -2.31 -7.94 7.07
C CYS A 87 -1.59 -9.17 6.50
N LYS A 88 -1.74 -9.40 5.22
CA LYS A 88 -1.09 -10.49 4.50
C LYS A 88 -0.37 -9.93 3.27
N VAL A 89 0.89 -10.32 3.10
CA VAL A 89 1.68 -10.06 1.90
C VAL A 89 2.33 -11.35 1.42
N ALA A 90 2.81 -11.36 0.19
CA ALA A 90 3.59 -12.47 -0.36
C ALA A 90 5.09 -12.31 -0.04
N SER A 91 5.85 -13.38 -0.29
CA SER A 91 7.32 -13.39 -0.18
C SER A 91 8.00 -12.82 -1.43
N ASP A 92 7.32 -11.91 -2.12
CA ASP A 92 7.86 -11.19 -3.26
C ASP A 92 8.53 -9.86 -2.85
N GLU A 93 9.23 -9.22 -3.77
CA GLU A 93 9.90 -7.94 -3.53
C GLU A 93 8.95 -6.86 -2.99
N THR A 94 7.72 -6.86 -3.49
CA THR A 94 6.67 -5.91 -3.07
C THR A 94 6.24 -6.15 -1.63
N GLY A 95 6.10 -7.41 -1.22
CA GLY A 95 5.74 -7.77 0.16
C GLY A 95 6.86 -7.50 1.16
N ILE A 96 8.10 -7.74 0.77
CA ILE A 96 9.28 -7.39 1.58
C ILE A 96 9.32 -5.87 1.78
N PHE A 97 9.15 -5.10 0.70
CA PHE A 97 9.07 -3.64 0.78
C PHE A 97 7.96 -3.19 1.74
N TYR A 98 6.75 -3.76 1.61
CA TYR A 98 5.62 -3.39 2.47
C TYR A 98 5.93 -3.58 3.95
N ARG A 99 6.51 -4.73 4.31
CA ARG A 99 6.94 -5.03 5.69
C ARG A 99 7.96 -4.00 6.19
N ASP A 100 8.99 -3.76 5.39
CA ASP A 100 10.11 -2.89 5.78
C ASP A 100 9.66 -1.42 5.90
N ASP A 101 8.73 -0.98 5.05
CA ASP A 101 8.13 0.35 5.14
C ASP A 101 7.27 0.50 6.41
N LEU A 102 6.43 -0.48 6.77
CA LEU A 102 5.70 -0.48 8.05
C LEU A 102 6.63 -0.38 9.25
N ILE A 103 7.73 -1.15 9.25
CA ILE A 103 8.75 -1.11 10.31
C ILE A 103 9.37 0.30 10.38
N SER A 104 9.69 0.90 9.24
CA SER A 104 10.27 2.25 9.19
C SER A 104 9.35 3.32 9.75
N GLN A 105 8.03 3.12 9.63
CA GLN A 105 6.97 3.98 10.20
C GLN A 105 6.71 3.69 11.70
N GLY A 106 7.43 2.73 12.29
CA GLY A 106 7.29 2.36 13.71
C GLY A 106 6.03 1.55 14.02
N VAL A 107 5.37 0.99 13.01
CA VAL A 107 4.16 0.17 13.19
C VAL A 107 4.56 -1.28 13.42
N ASP A 108 4.14 -1.85 14.54
CA ASP A 108 4.26 -3.29 14.78
C ASP A 108 3.24 -4.06 13.91
N SER A 109 3.63 -5.22 13.39
CA SER A 109 2.77 -6.04 12.54
C SER A 109 2.96 -7.53 12.76
N ASN A 110 2.07 -8.34 12.15
CA ASN A 110 2.22 -9.78 12.09
C ASN A 110 3.21 -10.26 11.01
N LEU A 111 3.82 -9.35 10.26
CA LEU A 111 4.71 -9.70 9.16
C LEU A 111 6.11 -10.02 9.67
N SER A 112 6.53 -11.26 9.47
CA SER A 112 7.89 -11.74 9.70
C SER A 112 8.31 -12.61 8.52
N ASP A 113 9.59 -12.90 8.38
CA ASP A 113 10.10 -13.72 7.28
C ASP A 113 9.46 -15.12 7.21
N GLU A 114 8.99 -15.63 8.35
CA GLU A 114 8.35 -16.95 8.47
C GLU A 114 6.87 -16.94 8.05
N VAL A 115 6.23 -15.76 7.94
CA VAL A 115 4.77 -15.62 7.77
C VAL A 115 4.41 -15.15 6.35
N LEU A 116 5.40 -14.80 5.53
CA LEU A 116 5.15 -14.36 4.16
C LEU A 116 4.59 -15.50 3.32
N ALA A 117 3.48 -15.25 2.63
CA ALA A 117 2.78 -16.25 1.83
C ALA A 117 3.37 -16.42 0.44
N ALA A 118 3.12 -17.56 -0.20
CA ALA A 118 3.34 -17.68 -1.64
C ALA A 118 2.30 -16.84 -2.41
N GLY A 119 2.70 -16.27 -3.54
CA GLY A 119 1.81 -15.48 -4.40
C GLY A 119 2.38 -14.12 -4.76
N GLN A 120 1.51 -13.18 -5.02
CA GLN A 120 1.85 -11.78 -5.32
C GLN A 120 1.21 -10.85 -4.29
N THR A 121 1.98 -9.87 -3.86
CA THR A 121 1.47 -8.79 -3.01
C THR A 121 0.65 -7.82 -3.85
N GLY A 122 -0.46 -7.32 -3.30
CA GLY A 122 -1.30 -6.35 -3.96
C GLY A 122 -0.54 -5.07 -4.31
N LYS A 123 -0.80 -4.55 -5.49
CA LYS A 123 -0.20 -3.33 -6.03
C LYS A 123 -1.30 -2.39 -6.50
N CYS A 124 -1.06 -1.11 -6.36
CA CYS A 124 -1.90 -0.08 -6.95
C CYS A 124 -1.03 0.87 -7.78
N LEU A 125 -1.34 1.01 -9.07
CA LEU A 125 -0.80 2.09 -9.88
C LEU A 125 -1.61 3.35 -9.61
N VAL A 126 -0.93 4.37 -9.11
CA VAL A 126 -1.48 5.70 -8.88
C VAL A 126 -0.92 6.62 -9.95
N LEU A 127 -1.69 6.83 -11.01
CA LEU A 127 -1.33 7.65 -12.16
C LEU A 127 -1.75 9.10 -11.89
N ILE A 128 -0.76 10.01 -11.85
CA ILE A 128 -0.95 11.41 -11.48
C ILE A 128 -0.78 12.26 -12.73
N THR A 129 -1.83 12.97 -13.12
CA THR A 129 -1.81 13.90 -14.26
C THR A 129 -1.43 15.31 -13.83
N ASP A 130 -1.04 16.18 -14.78
CA ASP A 130 -0.54 17.54 -14.54
C ASP A 130 -1.51 18.44 -13.74
N ASP A 131 -2.81 18.12 -13.77
CA ASP A 131 -3.84 18.77 -12.96
C ASP A 131 -3.97 18.19 -11.54
N ALA A 132 -2.99 17.35 -11.12
CA ALA A 132 -2.92 16.68 -9.83
C ALA A 132 -4.08 15.70 -9.57
N ASP A 133 -4.80 15.26 -10.60
CA ASP A 133 -5.82 14.23 -10.49
C ASP A 133 -5.17 12.84 -10.40
N ARG A 134 -5.81 11.94 -9.65
CA ARG A 134 -5.30 10.59 -9.39
C ARG A 134 -6.20 9.55 -10.02
N THR A 135 -5.60 8.70 -10.83
CA THR A 135 -6.26 7.55 -11.45
C THR A 135 -5.62 6.27 -10.90
N MET A 136 -6.41 5.42 -10.27
CA MET A 136 -5.90 4.24 -9.57
C MET A 136 -6.30 2.95 -10.29
N ASN A 137 -5.33 2.05 -10.45
CA ASN A 137 -5.53 0.74 -11.06
C ASN A 137 -4.94 -0.33 -10.11
N THR A 138 -5.77 -1.18 -9.54
CA THR A 138 -5.41 -2.13 -8.49
C THR A 138 -6.00 -3.52 -8.71
#